data_327d45c394909cc523b62c06d2781536
#
_entry.id   327d45c394909cc523b62c06d2781536
#
_cell.length_a   1.000
_cell.length_b   1.000
_cell.length_c   1.000
_cell.angle_alpha   90.00
_cell.angle_beta   90.00
_cell.angle_gamma   90.00
#
_symmetry.space_group_name_H-M   'P 1'
#
loop_
_entity.id
_entity.type
_entity.pdbx_description
1 polymer ?
#
loop_
_entity_poly.entity_id
_entity_poly.type
_entity_poly.pdbx_seq_one_letter_code
_entity_poly.pdbx_strand_id
1 'polypeptide(L)'
;MKKVVFIVFVLFMVGCSSTKTKDTGGLYSVLVSSEYGGGNFKFYEIFTEAKEFKMLLGDDELKKLVQPNDINTSNFILLNMGEKTTGGYSIEVVNVEELSDKIIVTVKENAPKTGDNVTDAITNPYAVVKINSKKPIEIK
;
A
#
# COMPACT_ATOMS: atom_id res chain seq x y z
N MET A 1 40.19 -45.90 -14.71
CA MET A 1 39.92 -44.46 -14.84
C MET A 1 38.41 -44.24 -14.83
N LYS A 2 37.84 -43.88 -13.72
CA LYS A 2 36.38 -43.68 -13.59
C LYS A 2 36.14 -42.18 -13.69
N LYS A 3 35.51 -41.75 -14.79
CA LYS A 3 35.05 -40.38 -14.96
C LYS A 3 33.71 -40.22 -14.25
N VAL A 4 33.72 -39.49 -13.15
CA VAL A 4 32.49 -39.11 -12.43
C VAL A 4 31.94 -37.88 -13.14
N VAL A 5 30.79 -38.03 -13.80
CA VAL A 5 30.03 -36.91 -14.37
C VAL A 5 29.18 -36.32 -13.26
N PHE A 6 29.56 -35.13 -12.84
CA PHE A 6 28.75 -34.34 -11.88
C PHE A 6 27.62 -33.63 -12.65
N ILE A 7 26.41 -34.16 -12.53
CA ILE A 7 25.22 -33.49 -13.04
C ILE A 7 24.83 -32.42 -12.03
N VAL A 8 25.11 -31.18 -12.36
CA VAL A 8 24.63 -30.00 -11.59
C VAL A 8 23.16 -29.81 -11.92
N PHE A 9 22.32 -30.20 -10.98
CA PHE A 9 20.86 -29.95 -11.03
C PHE A 9 20.60 -28.50 -10.62
N VAL A 10 20.44 -27.62 -11.60
CA VAL A 10 20.07 -26.23 -11.38
C VAL A 10 18.58 -26.20 -11.05
N LEU A 11 18.25 -26.07 -9.75
CA LEU A 11 16.91 -25.77 -9.30
C LEU A 11 16.54 -24.34 -9.70
N PHE A 12 15.70 -24.20 -10.69
CA PHE A 12 15.01 -22.94 -10.98
C PHE A 12 14.00 -22.67 -9.86
N MET A 13 14.37 -21.85 -8.93
CA MET A 13 13.43 -21.26 -7.98
C MET A 13 12.58 -20.23 -8.73
N VAL A 14 11.36 -20.63 -9.09
CA VAL A 14 10.32 -19.70 -9.52
C VAL A 14 9.94 -18.89 -8.31
N GLY A 15 10.48 -17.68 -8.20
CA GLY A 15 10.14 -16.74 -7.15
C GLY A 15 8.71 -16.27 -7.32
N CYS A 16 7.82 -16.65 -6.40
CA CYS A 16 6.55 -15.97 -6.20
C CYS A 16 6.81 -14.49 -5.97
N SER A 17 6.25 -13.62 -6.82
CA SER A 17 6.28 -12.18 -6.61
C SER A 17 5.34 -11.83 -5.47
N SER A 18 5.86 -11.79 -4.27
CA SER A 18 5.19 -11.15 -3.14
C SER A 18 5.11 -9.65 -3.42
N THR A 19 3.93 -9.09 -3.25
CA THR A 19 3.68 -7.65 -3.17
C THR A 19 4.66 -7.02 -2.19
N LYS A 20 5.66 -6.30 -2.71
CA LYS A 20 6.70 -5.68 -1.89
C LYS A 20 6.07 -4.54 -1.10
N THR A 21 5.95 -4.71 0.20
CA THR A 21 5.86 -3.61 1.15
C THR A 21 7.08 -2.71 0.90
N LYS A 22 6.86 -1.52 0.37
CA LYS A 22 7.94 -0.56 0.13
C LYS A 22 8.25 0.12 1.47
N ASP A 23 9.13 -0.51 2.26
CA ASP A 23 9.68 0.08 3.46
C ASP A 23 10.71 1.14 3.04
N THR A 24 10.35 2.40 3.19
CA THR A 24 11.17 3.55 2.84
C THR A 24 11.73 4.21 4.08
N GLY A 25 12.60 3.50 4.79
CA GLY A 25 13.48 4.13 5.78
C GLY A 25 12.82 4.67 7.05
N GLY A 26 11.77 4.03 7.55
CA GLY A 26 11.31 4.22 8.94
C GLY A 26 10.24 5.29 9.18
N LEU A 27 9.99 6.26 8.29
CA LEU A 27 8.95 7.27 8.51
C LEU A 27 7.55 6.78 8.11
N TYR A 28 7.46 6.00 7.06
CA TYR A 28 6.19 5.43 6.60
C TYR A 28 6.37 4.05 5.97
N SER A 29 5.28 3.30 5.90
CA SER A 29 5.20 2.03 5.17
C SER A 29 3.85 1.90 4.48
N VAL A 30 3.85 1.40 3.25
CA VAL A 30 2.64 1.05 2.52
C VAL A 30 2.24 -0.35 2.95
N LEU A 31 1.11 -0.47 3.65
CA LEU A 31 0.60 -1.74 4.16
C LEU A 31 -0.12 -2.52 3.08
N VAL A 32 -0.98 -1.84 2.34
CA VAL A 32 -1.77 -2.41 1.23
C VAL A 32 -1.77 -1.43 0.08
N SER A 33 -1.69 -1.95 -1.13
CA SER A 33 -1.96 -1.22 -2.36
C SER A 33 -2.59 -2.21 -3.34
N SER A 34 -3.80 -1.92 -3.78
CA SER A 34 -4.58 -2.84 -4.63
C SER A 34 -5.46 -2.07 -5.61
N GLU A 35 -5.73 -2.68 -6.76
CA GLU A 35 -6.73 -2.19 -7.71
C GLU A 35 -8.17 -2.55 -7.29
N TYR A 36 -8.34 -3.45 -6.31
CA TYR A 36 -9.65 -3.95 -5.87
C TYR A 36 -9.79 -3.84 -4.36
N GLY A 37 -11.01 -3.62 -3.91
CA GLY A 37 -11.36 -3.63 -2.49
C GLY A 37 -11.55 -2.24 -1.87
N GLY A 38 -11.29 -1.18 -2.60
CA GLY A 38 -11.62 0.18 -2.16
C GLY A 38 -13.11 0.49 -2.20
N GLY A 39 -13.49 1.66 -1.70
CA GLY A 39 -14.87 2.16 -1.75
C GLY A 39 -15.26 2.72 -3.12
N ASN A 40 -16.57 2.89 -3.35
CA ASN A 40 -17.09 3.39 -4.64
C ASN A 40 -16.85 4.89 -4.85
N PHE A 41 -16.63 5.65 -3.77
CA PHE A 41 -16.39 7.09 -3.86
C PHE A 41 -14.93 7.41 -3.56
N LYS A 42 -14.41 8.46 -4.20
CA LYS A 42 -13.07 8.96 -3.91
C LYS A 42 -13.04 9.68 -2.56
N PHE A 43 -12.13 9.27 -1.67
CA PHE A 43 -11.85 9.96 -0.42
C PHE A 43 -10.46 9.59 0.11
N TYR A 44 -9.91 10.46 0.95
CA TYR A 44 -8.72 10.21 1.74
C TYR A 44 -9.08 10.40 3.20
N GLU A 45 -8.71 9.45 4.04
CA GLU A 45 -9.05 9.46 5.46
C GLU A 45 -7.80 9.22 6.31
N ILE A 46 -7.65 10.01 7.36
CA ILE A 46 -6.53 9.91 8.29
C ILE A 46 -7.06 9.39 9.62
N PHE A 47 -6.55 8.25 10.06
CA PHE A 47 -6.90 7.63 11.32
C PHE A 47 -5.87 8.01 12.36
N THR A 48 -6.28 8.76 13.36
CA THR A 48 -5.43 9.28 14.45
C THR A 48 -5.80 8.72 15.82
N GLU A 49 -7.02 8.19 15.94
CA GLU A 49 -7.60 7.69 17.19
C GLU A 49 -7.88 6.19 17.15
N ALA A 50 -7.83 5.55 18.32
CA ALA A 50 -8.06 4.12 18.46
C ALA A 50 -9.47 3.69 18.00
N LYS A 51 -10.46 4.56 18.14
CA LYS A 51 -11.84 4.27 17.70
C LYS A 51 -11.93 4.11 16.19
N GLU A 52 -11.30 5.02 15.46
CA GLU A 52 -11.24 5.01 14.00
C GLU A 52 -10.39 3.83 13.50
N PHE A 53 -9.25 3.60 14.15
CA PHE A 53 -8.34 2.51 13.82
C PHE A 53 -8.98 1.11 13.91
N LYS A 54 -9.97 0.93 14.80
CA LYS A 54 -10.74 -0.32 14.88
C LYS A 54 -11.44 -0.67 13.57
N MET A 55 -11.76 0.30 12.74
CA MET A 55 -12.37 0.07 11.44
C MET A 55 -11.38 -0.62 10.49
N LEU A 56 -10.11 -0.21 10.51
CA LEU A 56 -9.04 -0.87 9.76
C LEU A 56 -8.77 -2.30 10.26
N LEU A 57 -8.87 -2.53 11.57
CA LEU A 57 -8.70 -3.86 12.17
C LEU A 57 -9.85 -4.83 11.83
N GLY A 58 -10.94 -4.36 11.25
CA GLY A 58 -12.00 -5.18 10.70
C GLY A 58 -11.64 -5.88 9.40
N ASP A 59 -10.61 -5.43 8.70
CA ASP A 59 -10.08 -6.05 7.50
C ASP A 59 -9.09 -7.16 7.87
N ASP A 60 -9.31 -8.37 7.35
CA ASP A 60 -8.52 -9.56 7.71
C ASP A 60 -7.07 -9.51 7.20
N GLU A 61 -6.79 -8.77 6.14
CA GLU A 61 -5.43 -8.58 5.64
C GLU A 61 -4.69 -7.52 6.44
N LEU A 62 -5.31 -6.37 6.66
CA LEU A 62 -4.73 -5.29 7.46
C LEU A 62 -4.46 -5.71 8.90
N LYS A 63 -5.36 -6.47 9.50
CA LYS A 63 -5.22 -7.03 10.85
C LYS A 63 -3.96 -7.88 11.04
N LYS A 64 -3.43 -8.49 9.98
CA LYS A 64 -2.17 -9.25 10.02
C LYS A 64 -0.93 -8.36 9.96
N LEU A 65 -1.08 -7.15 9.44
CA LEU A 65 0.02 -6.21 9.16
C LEU A 65 0.20 -5.15 10.25
N VAL A 66 -0.79 -4.98 11.13
CA VAL A 66 -0.79 -3.96 12.17
C VAL A 66 -1.11 -4.57 13.54
N GLN A 67 -0.61 -3.93 14.59
CA GLN A 67 -0.90 -4.29 15.97
C GLN A 67 -1.92 -3.29 16.57
N PRO A 68 -2.81 -3.71 17.49
CA PRO A 68 -3.78 -2.80 18.12
C PRO A 68 -3.16 -1.57 18.78
N ASN A 69 -1.90 -1.67 19.23
CA ASN A 69 -1.18 -0.57 19.87
C ASN A 69 -0.44 0.36 18.92
N ASP A 70 -0.38 0.03 17.63
CA ASP A 70 0.33 0.85 16.64
C ASP A 70 -0.24 2.27 16.54
N ILE A 71 -1.54 2.44 16.77
CA ILE A 71 -2.19 3.76 16.78
C ILE A 71 -1.65 4.71 17.84
N ASN A 72 -1.02 4.21 18.90
CA ASN A 72 -0.46 5.05 19.95
C ASN A 72 0.81 5.79 19.50
N THR A 73 1.52 5.25 18.50
CA THR A 73 2.79 5.81 18.02
C THR A 73 2.74 6.19 16.55
N SER A 74 1.70 5.77 15.83
CA SER A 74 1.56 5.96 14.39
C SER A 74 0.18 6.49 14.03
N ASN A 75 0.08 7.17 12.92
CA ASN A 75 -1.16 7.49 12.23
C ASN A 75 -1.30 6.59 11.00
N PHE A 76 -2.51 6.41 10.51
CA PHE A 76 -2.78 5.62 9.32
C PHE A 76 -3.54 6.47 8.31
N ILE A 77 -3.35 6.19 7.02
CA ILE A 77 -4.01 6.88 5.92
C ILE A 77 -4.66 5.83 5.04
N LEU A 78 -5.94 6.00 4.75
CA LEU A 78 -6.65 5.29 3.70
C LEU A 78 -6.79 6.23 2.50
N LEU A 79 -6.20 5.84 1.40
CA LEU A 79 -6.28 6.54 0.12
C LEU A 79 -7.20 5.73 -0.79
N ASN A 80 -8.34 6.27 -1.18
CA ASN A 80 -9.30 5.59 -2.04
C ASN A 80 -9.61 6.42 -3.28
N MET A 81 -9.43 5.83 -4.46
CA MET A 81 -9.66 6.51 -5.75
C MET A 81 -11.12 6.50 -6.20
N GLY A 82 -11.97 5.71 -5.52
CA GLY A 82 -13.32 5.44 -5.99
C GLY A 82 -13.38 4.46 -7.16
N GLU A 83 -14.57 4.19 -7.63
CA GLU A 83 -14.83 3.27 -8.74
C GLU A 83 -14.21 3.77 -10.05
N LYS A 84 -13.60 2.85 -10.79
CA LYS A 84 -13.06 3.02 -12.14
C LYS A 84 -13.65 1.95 -13.06
N THR A 85 -13.85 2.30 -14.30
CA THR A 85 -14.48 1.41 -15.30
C THR A 85 -13.53 0.38 -15.90
N THR A 86 -12.21 0.53 -15.65
CA THR A 86 -11.17 -0.37 -16.15
C THR A 86 -10.10 -0.58 -15.11
N GLY A 87 -9.23 -1.57 -15.33
CA GLY A 87 -7.95 -1.70 -14.61
C GLY A 87 -6.94 -0.62 -15.00
N GLY A 88 -5.73 -0.68 -14.45
CA GLY A 88 -4.62 0.21 -14.74
C GLY A 88 -4.59 1.51 -13.94
N TYR A 89 -5.54 1.70 -13.03
CA TYR A 89 -5.53 2.80 -12.06
C TYR A 89 -4.84 2.39 -10.76
N SER A 90 -4.05 3.29 -10.20
CA SER A 90 -3.42 3.09 -8.89
C SER A 90 -3.22 4.40 -8.15
N ILE A 91 -3.07 4.31 -6.83
CA ILE A 91 -2.71 5.43 -5.98
C ILE A 91 -1.48 5.05 -5.15
N GLU A 92 -0.53 5.97 -5.06
CA GLU A 92 0.72 5.74 -4.35
C GLU A 92 1.17 6.97 -3.55
N VAL A 93 1.89 6.73 -2.47
CA VAL A 93 2.65 7.77 -1.77
C VAL A 93 3.99 7.91 -2.47
N VAL A 94 4.27 9.09 -2.98
CA VAL A 94 5.52 9.40 -3.70
C VAL A 94 6.56 10.07 -2.80
N ASN A 95 6.12 10.77 -1.76
CA ASN A 95 7.00 11.41 -0.79
C ASN A 95 6.32 11.57 0.58
N VAL A 96 7.08 11.42 1.65
CA VAL A 96 6.68 11.78 3.01
C VAL A 96 7.78 12.63 3.63
N GLU A 97 7.43 13.83 4.06
CA GLU A 97 8.33 14.80 4.66
C GLU A 97 7.90 15.12 6.08
N GLU A 98 8.82 14.99 7.02
CA GLU A 98 8.58 15.38 8.41
C GLU A 98 9.06 16.81 8.66
N LEU A 99 8.12 17.67 8.98
CA LEU A 99 8.40 19.04 9.46
C LEU A 99 8.39 19.09 10.99
N SER A 100 8.72 20.25 11.54
CA SER A 100 8.72 20.43 13.02
C SER A 100 7.35 20.20 13.66
N ASP A 101 6.28 20.58 12.98
CA ASP A 101 4.91 20.61 13.47
C ASP A 101 3.94 19.65 12.78
N LYS A 102 4.31 19.10 11.62
CA LYS A 102 3.44 18.23 10.80
C LYS A 102 4.21 17.28 9.91
N ILE A 103 3.49 16.33 9.34
CA ILE A 103 3.93 15.44 8.26
C ILE A 103 3.24 15.87 6.96
N ILE A 104 3.99 16.02 5.88
CA ILE A 104 3.44 16.21 4.54
C ILE A 104 3.56 14.91 3.77
N VAL A 105 2.42 14.40 3.30
CA VAL A 105 2.31 13.19 2.49
C VAL A 105 1.91 13.59 1.08
N THR A 106 2.79 13.37 0.12
CA THR A 106 2.51 13.62 -1.29
C THR A 106 2.02 12.33 -1.94
N VAL A 107 0.81 12.37 -2.48
CA VAL A 107 0.19 11.23 -3.16
C VAL A 107 0.13 11.49 -4.66
N LYS A 108 0.15 10.40 -5.43
CA LYS A 108 0.00 10.41 -6.87
C LYS A 108 -1.04 9.39 -7.30
N GLU A 109 -2.01 9.83 -8.08
CA GLU A 109 -2.94 8.97 -8.78
C GLU A 109 -2.41 8.68 -10.18
N ASN A 110 -2.36 7.42 -10.55
CA ASN A 110 -1.97 6.98 -11.87
C ASN A 110 -3.22 6.48 -12.61
N ALA A 111 -3.31 6.85 -13.88
CA ALA A 111 -4.33 6.37 -14.81
C ALA A 111 -3.65 5.67 -15.98
N PRO A 112 -4.31 4.69 -16.63
CA PRO A 112 -3.79 4.08 -17.84
C PRO A 112 -3.64 5.12 -18.94
N LYS A 113 -2.62 4.94 -19.78
CA LYS A 113 -2.41 5.78 -20.95
C LYS A 113 -3.24 5.29 -22.13
N THR A 114 -3.51 6.16 -23.07
CA THR A 114 -4.17 5.79 -24.33
C THR A 114 -3.35 4.70 -25.05
N GLY A 115 -3.97 3.56 -25.29
CA GLY A 115 -3.33 2.40 -25.94
C GLY A 115 -2.75 1.36 -24.98
N ASP A 116 -2.81 1.58 -23.67
CA ASP A 116 -2.46 0.55 -22.69
C ASP A 116 -3.48 -0.61 -22.75
N ASN A 117 -2.97 -1.83 -22.61
CA ASN A 117 -3.82 -3.00 -22.42
C ASN A 117 -4.29 -3.03 -20.96
N VAL A 118 -5.53 -2.67 -20.73
CA VAL A 118 -6.18 -2.71 -19.42
C VAL A 118 -7.28 -3.76 -19.41
N THR A 119 -7.58 -4.27 -18.22
CA THR A 119 -8.73 -5.16 -18.04
C THR A 119 -10.02 -4.34 -18.15
N ASP A 120 -11.01 -4.90 -18.86
CA ASP A 120 -12.36 -4.32 -18.97
C ASP A 120 -13.20 -4.77 -17.78
N ALA A 121 -12.81 -4.34 -16.59
CA ALA A 121 -13.43 -4.69 -15.32
C ALA A 121 -13.51 -3.47 -14.41
N ILE A 122 -14.61 -3.35 -13.66
CA ILE A 122 -14.73 -2.33 -12.62
C ILE A 122 -13.69 -2.57 -11.54
N THR A 123 -12.94 -1.52 -11.18
CA THR A 123 -11.93 -1.54 -10.14
C THR A 123 -12.20 -0.45 -9.11
N ASN A 124 -11.69 -0.63 -7.90
CA ASN A 124 -11.78 0.34 -6.79
C ASN A 124 -10.39 0.45 -6.16
N PRO A 125 -9.46 1.18 -6.81
CA PRO A 125 -8.08 1.24 -6.35
C PRO A 125 -7.95 1.97 -5.01
N TYR A 126 -7.14 1.41 -4.12
CA TYR A 126 -6.89 1.99 -2.81
C TYR A 126 -5.49 1.64 -2.29
N ALA A 127 -5.05 2.40 -1.29
CA ALA A 127 -3.85 2.11 -0.53
C ALA A 127 -4.07 2.43 0.95
N VAL A 128 -3.43 1.65 1.82
CA VAL A 128 -3.35 1.92 3.25
C VAL A 128 -1.90 2.14 3.63
N VAL A 129 -1.64 3.24 4.30
CA VAL A 129 -0.29 3.68 4.65
C VAL A 129 -0.20 3.91 6.14
N LYS A 130 0.85 3.39 6.77
CA LYS A 130 1.22 3.66 8.17
C LYS A 130 2.26 4.78 8.18
N ILE A 131 2.03 5.80 8.97
CA ILE A 131 2.98 6.89 9.24
C ILE A 131 3.49 6.73 10.66
N ASN A 132 4.79 6.53 10.85
CA ASN A 132 5.43 6.32 12.15
C ASN A 132 5.62 7.66 12.90
N SER A 133 4.53 8.40 13.05
CA SER A 133 4.47 9.69 13.76
C SER A 133 3.04 9.96 14.18
N LYS A 134 2.92 10.71 15.30
CA LYS A 134 1.62 11.23 15.77
C LYS A 134 1.42 12.71 15.41
N LYS A 135 2.34 13.31 14.69
CA LYS A 135 2.17 14.68 14.18
C LYS A 135 0.96 14.77 13.25
N PRO A 136 0.28 15.92 13.17
CA PRO A 136 -0.76 16.16 12.18
C PRO A 136 -0.27 15.87 10.76
N ILE A 137 -1.14 15.30 9.91
CA ILE A 137 -0.82 14.95 8.52
C ILE A 137 -1.53 15.91 7.57
N GLU A 138 -0.80 16.41 6.59
CA GLU A 138 -1.32 17.15 5.44
C GLU A 138 -1.05 16.32 4.18
N ILE A 139 -2.11 15.99 3.43
CA ILE A 139 -2.02 15.24 2.16
C ILE A 139 -2.03 16.24 1.00
N LYS A 140 -1.09 16.06 0.06
CA LYS A 140 -0.94 16.87 -1.16
C LYS A 140 -0.97 16.01 -2.41
#